data_3bfa02b4406c5f064d50ecdca51a0652
#
_entry.id   3bfa02b4406c5f064d50ecdca51a0652
#
_cell.length_a   1.000
_cell.length_b   1.000
_cell.length_c   1.000
_cell.angle_alpha   90.00
_cell.angle_beta   90.00
_cell.angle_gamma   90.00
#
_symmetry.space_group_name_H-M   'P 1'
#
loop_
_entity.id
_entity.type
_entity.pdbx_description
1 polymer ?
#
loop_
_entity_poly.entity_id
_entity_poly.type
_entity_poly.pdbx_seq_one_letter_code
_entity_poly.pdbx_strand_id
1 'polypeptide(L)'
;RQTGEEVVADDKPLGQEYLEMVQDGVIAAQYILGWRLQPEDAVLLAPAYTFLMSNRPVDVQFWLNVGGRGWWERLYQPLTHPYVLSRHWPADAVWSDSDEVETRRDALYRLTRGLIRRCRRQVYLGLSELGEQGYEQKGPLLHAIQRVLRRLPADAGADEHGTTRKR
;
A
#
# COMPACT_ATOMS: atom_id res chain seq x y z
N ARG A 1 43.44 5.98 -20.33
CA ARG A 1 42.70 5.50 -21.53
C ARG A 1 41.31 5.09 -21.03
N GLN A 2 40.38 6.05 -21.10
CA GLN A 2 38.96 5.77 -20.99
C GLN A 2 38.47 5.34 -22.37
N THR A 3 38.07 4.10 -22.49
CA THR A 3 37.30 3.62 -23.62
C THR A 3 35.87 4.13 -23.48
N GLY A 4 35.51 5.12 -24.31
CA GLY A 4 34.13 5.53 -24.45
C GLY A 4 33.35 4.40 -25.13
N GLU A 5 32.37 3.85 -24.41
CA GLU A 5 31.29 3.10 -25.02
C GLU A 5 30.41 4.09 -25.78
N GLU A 6 30.52 4.02 -27.10
CA GLU A 6 29.63 4.72 -28.01
C GLU A 6 28.22 4.14 -27.84
N VAL A 7 27.33 4.90 -27.20
CA VAL A 7 25.89 4.57 -27.12
C VAL A 7 25.36 4.70 -28.54
N VAL A 8 25.21 3.57 -29.22
CA VAL A 8 24.50 3.48 -30.49
C VAL A 8 23.05 3.88 -30.20
N ALA A 9 22.67 5.07 -30.64
CA ALA A 9 21.29 5.52 -30.64
C ALA A 9 20.51 4.59 -31.57
N ASP A 10 19.69 3.71 -30.98
CA ASP A 10 18.77 2.86 -31.72
C ASP A 10 17.70 3.77 -32.31
N ASP A 11 17.62 3.83 -33.64
CA ASP A 11 16.80 4.75 -34.43
C ASP A 11 15.31 4.29 -34.46
N LYS A 12 14.80 3.85 -33.28
CA LYS A 12 13.43 3.40 -33.12
C LYS A 12 12.48 4.59 -32.90
N PRO A 13 11.28 4.58 -33.49
CA PRO A 13 10.26 5.58 -33.20
C PRO A 13 9.94 5.61 -31.71
N LEU A 14 9.86 6.79 -31.12
CA LEU A 14 9.60 7.02 -29.67
C LEU A 14 8.38 6.23 -29.16
N GLY A 15 7.35 6.08 -29.99
CA GLY A 15 6.16 5.30 -29.65
C GLY A 15 6.41 3.79 -29.53
N GLN A 16 7.31 3.24 -30.33
CA GLN A 16 7.70 1.84 -30.27
C GLN A 16 8.55 1.56 -29.03
N GLU A 17 9.50 2.42 -28.74
CA GLU A 17 10.32 2.35 -27.52
C GLU A 17 9.45 2.39 -26.26
N TYR A 18 8.46 3.29 -26.23
CA TYR A 18 7.51 3.38 -25.12
C TYR A 18 6.69 2.08 -24.95
N LEU A 19 6.21 1.48 -26.05
CA LEU A 19 5.47 0.22 -26.00
C LEU A 19 6.34 -0.94 -25.52
N GLU A 20 7.59 -1.02 -25.95
CA GLU A 20 8.55 -2.01 -25.49
C GLU A 20 8.81 -1.82 -23.98
N MET A 21 9.04 -0.58 -23.52
CA MET A 21 9.19 -0.28 -22.10
C MET A 21 7.99 -0.72 -21.26
N VAL A 22 6.77 -0.53 -21.76
CA VAL A 22 5.54 -0.95 -21.08
C VAL A 22 5.41 -2.47 -21.08
N GLN A 23 5.74 -3.15 -22.19
CA GLN A 23 5.71 -4.61 -22.29
C GLN A 23 6.75 -5.28 -21.39
N ASP A 24 7.95 -4.70 -21.31
CA ASP A 24 9.04 -5.18 -20.45
C ASP A 24 8.82 -4.83 -18.97
N GLY A 25 7.78 -4.07 -18.67
CA GLY A 25 7.48 -3.64 -17.29
C GLY A 25 8.53 -2.69 -16.71
N VAL A 26 9.30 -1.97 -17.55
CA VAL A 26 10.42 -1.11 -17.13
C VAL A 26 9.96 -0.02 -16.17
N ILE A 27 8.75 0.52 -16.33
CA ILE A 27 8.19 1.51 -15.40
C ILE A 27 8.05 0.90 -13.99
N ALA A 28 7.58 -0.35 -13.89
CA ALA A 28 7.54 -1.09 -12.63
C ALA A 28 8.95 -1.44 -12.14
N ALA A 29 9.87 -1.78 -13.06
CA ALA A 29 11.25 -2.14 -12.73
C ALA A 29 12.06 -0.97 -12.15
N GLN A 30 11.87 0.26 -12.60
CA GLN A 30 12.53 1.43 -12.01
C GLN A 30 12.12 1.65 -10.55
N TYR A 31 10.85 1.44 -10.22
CA TYR A 31 10.40 1.47 -8.83
C TYR A 31 10.89 0.28 -8.02
N ILE A 32 11.13 -0.88 -8.65
CA ILE A 32 11.51 -2.14 -8.00
C ILE A 32 13.04 -2.28 -7.90
N LEU A 33 13.83 -1.61 -8.75
CA LEU A 33 15.28 -1.76 -8.76
C LEU A 33 15.92 -1.41 -7.41
N GLY A 34 15.46 -0.33 -6.78
CA GLY A 34 15.90 0.05 -5.44
C GLY A 34 15.60 -0.99 -4.35
N TRP A 35 14.62 -1.87 -4.59
CA TRP A 35 14.20 -2.90 -3.66
C TRP A 35 15.00 -4.20 -3.78
N ARG A 36 15.58 -4.47 -4.94
CA ARG A 36 16.43 -5.66 -5.17
C ARG A 36 17.79 -5.55 -4.50
N LEU A 37 18.21 -4.32 -4.18
CA LEU A 37 19.51 -4.01 -3.58
C LEU A 37 19.44 -3.84 -2.06
N GLN A 38 18.29 -4.06 -1.42
CA GLN A 38 18.17 -3.89 0.02
C GLN A 38 18.81 -5.08 0.76
N PRO A 39 19.62 -4.80 1.78
CA PRO A 39 20.17 -5.82 2.65
C PRO A 39 19.04 -6.62 3.31
N GLU A 40 19.24 -7.92 3.52
CA GLU A 40 18.22 -8.80 4.13
C GLU A 40 17.89 -8.39 5.58
N ASP A 41 18.83 -7.76 6.27
CA ASP A 41 18.72 -7.30 7.68
C ASP A 41 18.32 -5.82 7.79
N ALA A 42 17.48 -5.32 6.91
CA ALA A 42 17.05 -3.92 6.93
C ALA A 42 15.57 -3.76 7.25
N VAL A 43 15.23 -2.71 8.00
CA VAL A 43 13.86 -2.27 8.19
C VAL A 43 13.41 -1.51 6.97
N LEU A 44 12.30 -1.95 6.37
CA LEU A 44 11.68 -1.29 5.24
C LEU A 44 10.65 -0.27 5.70
N LEU A 45 10.85 0.99 5.35
CA LEU A 45 9.85 2.05 5.51
C LEU A 45 9.30 2.41 4.12
N ALA A 46 8.01 2.18 3.91
CA ALA A 46 7.38 2.43 2.62
C ALA A 46 5.88 2.71 2.74
N PRO A 47 5.29 3.44 1.79
CA PRO A 47 3.85 3.49 1.62
C PRO A 47 3.28 2.08 1.39
N ALA A 48 2.07 1.83 1.92
CA ALA A 48 1.45 0.50 1.86
C ALA A 48 1.34 -0.06 0.43
N TYR A 49 0.95 0.76 -0.54
CA TYR A 49 0.89 0.32 -1.95
C TYR A 49 2.26 -0.04 -2.51
N THR A 50 3.29 0.75 -2.22
CA THR A 50 4.66 0.47 -2.65
C THR A 50 5.15 -0.86 -2.07
N PHE A 51 4.88 -1.11 -0.78
CA PHE A 51 5.18 -2.40 -0.16
C PHE A 51 4.44 -3.56 -0.85
N LEU A 52 3.15 -3.40 -1.19
CA LEU A 52 2.41 -4.44 -1.90
C LEU A 52 2.98 -4.73 -3.30
N MET A 53 3.45 -3.70 -4.00
CA MET A 53 4.08 -3.84 -5.34
C MET A 53 5.40 -4.62 -5.26
N SER A 54 6.13 -4.52 -4.15
CA SER A 54 7.37 -5.30 -3.97
C SER A 54 7.13 -6.81 -3.90
N ASN A 55 5.91 -7.21 -3.61
CA ASN A 55 5.46 -8.60 -3.47
C ASN A 55 6.34 -9.47 -2.56
N ARG A 56 6.97 -8.89 -1.56
CA ARG A 56 7.83 -9.58 -0.60
C ARG A 56 7.10 -9.80 0.72
N PRO A 57 7.03 -11.03 1.24
CA PRO A 57 6.52 -11.27 2.57
C PRO A 57 7.54 -10.85 3.63
N VAL A 58 7.04 -10.37 4.76
CA VAL A 58 7.83 -9.98 5.95
C VAL A 58 7.28 -10.69 7.19
N ASP A 59 8.11 -10.84 8.21
CA ASP A 59 7.67 -11.48 9.45
C ASP A 59 6.80 -10.55 10.29
N VAL A 60 7.15 -9.28 10.35
CA VAL A 60 6.49 -8.28 11.20
C VAL A 60 6.15 -7.05 10.37
N GLN A 61 4.98 -6.48 10.62
CA GLN A 61 4.56 -5.21 10.04
C GLN A 61 4.16 -4.23 11.14
N PHE A 62 4.51 -2.97 10.94
CA PHE A 62 4.04 -1.84 11.74
C PHE A 62 3.15 -0.96 10.87
N TRP A 63 1.86 -0.92 11.17
CA TRP A 63 0.92 -0.03 10.47
C TRP A 63 0.79 1.26 11.26
N LEU A 64 1.39 2.30 10.75
CA LEU A 64 1.43 3.60 11.43
C LEU A 64 0.17 4.39 11.13
N ASN A 65 -0.28 5.14 12.13
CA ASN A 65 -1.40 6.07 12.04
C ASN A 65 -2.69 5.44 11.46
N VAL A 66 -3.13 4.30 12.01
CA VAL A 66 -4.29 3.55 11.50
C VAL A 66 -5.61 4.32 11.60
N GLY A 67 -5.68 5.39 12.40
CA GLY A 67 -6.80 6.33 12.46
C GLY A 67 -6.76 7.41 11.37
N GLY A 68 -5.64 7.54 10.68
CA GLY A 68 -5.41 8.62 9.73
C GLY A 68 -6.20 8.49 8.43
N ARG A 69 -6.41 9.64 7.80
CA ARG A 69 -7.11 9.72 6.51
C ARG A 69 -6.36 9.05 5.37
N GLY A 70 -5.02 9.02 5.43
CA GLY A 70 -4.18 8.44 4.39
C GLY A 70 -4.48 6.97 4.06
N TRP A 71 -5.12 6.22 4.97
CA TRP A 71 -5.58 4.85 4.72
C TRP A 71 -6.87 4.77 3.90
N TRP A 72 -7.62 5.84 3.84
CA TRP A 72 -8.95 5.89 3.25
C TRP A 72 -9.06 6.83 2.06
N GLU A 73 -8.41 7.99 2.12
CA GLU A 73 -8.52 9.01 1.10
C GLU A 73 -7.74 8.63 -0.15
N ARG A 74 -8.39 8.77 -1.29
CA ARG A 74 -7.78 8.67 -2.59
C ARG A 74 -7.31 10.05 -3.04
N LEU A 75 -6.22 10.11 -3.80
CA LEU A 75 -5.82 11.34 -4.46
C LEU A 75 -6.97 11.85 -5.34
N TYR A 76 -7.29 13.12 -5.16
CA TYR A 76 -8.27 13.78 -6.01
C TYR A 76 -7.68 13.99 -7.40
N GLN A 77 -8.16 13.22 -8.37
CA GLN A 77 -7.69 13.23 -9.75
C GLN A 77 -8.89 13.23 -10.71
N PRO A 78 -9.56 14.37 -10.89
CA PRO A 78 -10.80 14.42 -11.68
C PRO A 78 -10.57 14.08 -13.16
N LEU A 79 -9.40 14.46 -13.72
CA LEU A 79 -9.08 14.20 -15.14
C LEU A 79 -8.62 12.78 -15.42
N THR A 80 -8.19 12.04 -14.40
CA THR A 80 -7.67 10.66 -14.53
C THR A 80 -8.43 9.69 -13.64
N HIS A 81 -9.72 9.93 -13.47
CA HIS A 81 -10.57 9.11 -12.61
C HIS A 81 -10.64 7.67 -13.13
N PRO A 82 -10.05 6.68 -12.46
CA PRO A 82 -9.81 5.36 -13.05
C PRO A 82 -11.09 4.56 -13.30
N TYR A 83 -12.14 4.84 -12.56
CA TYR A 83 -13.42 4.12 -12.71
C TYR A 83 -14.29 4.75 -13.79
N VAL A 84 -14.44 6.08 -13.81
CA VAL A 84 -15.23 6.80 -14.81
C VAL A 84 -14.61 6.67 -16.20
N LEU A 85 -13.28 6.63 -16.29
CA LEU A 85 -12.55 6.43 -17.54
C LEU A 85 -12.43 4.96 -17.94
N SER A 86 -12.93 4.04 -17.12
CA SER A 86 -12.96 2.62 -17.45
C SER A 86 -13.92 2.34 -18.59
N ARG A 87 -13.55 1.46 -19.52
CA ARG A 87 -14.43 0.97 -20.58
C ARG A 87 -15.68 0.26 -20.06
N HIS A 88 -15.69 -0.14 -18.80
CA HIS A 88 -16.82 -0.82 -18.16
C HIS A 88 -17.80 0.16 -17.50
N TRP A 89 -17.46 1.44 -17.45
CA TRP A 89 -18.36 2.46 -16.90
C TRP A 89 -19.43 2.81 -17.94
N PRO A 90 -20.73 2.77 -17.58
CA PRO A 90 -21.78 3.12 -18.52
C PRO A 90 -21.67 4.58 -18.98
N ALA A 91 -21.87 4.84 -20.27
CA ALA A 91 -21.68 6.17 -20.85
C ALA A 91 -22.60 7.25 -20.24
N ASP A 92 -23.79 6.85 -19.77
CA ASP A 92 -24.80 7.76 -19.21
C ASP A 92 -24.78 7.79 -17.67
N ALA A 93 -23.89 7.05 -17.02
CA ALA A 93 -23.81 7.01 -15.56
C ALA A 93 -23.00 8.18 -15.01
N VAL A 94 -23.55 8.83 -13.99
CA VAL A 94 -22.88 9.89 -13.23
C VAL A 94 -22.26 9.27 -11.99
N TRP A 95 -20.99 9.60 -11.74
CA TRP A 95 -20.30 9.17 -10.51
C TRP A 95 -20.92 9.86 -9.30
N SER A 96 -21.41 9.08 -8.36
CA SER A 96 -22.06 9.57 -7.15
C SER A 96 -21.16 9.46 -5.91
N ASP A 97 -21.54 10.15 -4.84
CA ASP A 97 -20.86 10.04 -3.53
C ASP A 97 -20.92 8.61 -2.97
N SER A 98 -21.99 7.87 -3.27
CA SER A 98 -22.12 6.46 -2.88
C SER A 98 -21.09 5.59 -3.61
N ASP A 99 -20.89 5.81 -4.91
CA ASP A 99 -19.86 5.10 -5.69
C ASP A 99 -18.47 5.38 -5.16
N GLU A 100 -18.21 6.63 -4.78
CA GLU A 100 -16.92 7.03 -4.18
C GLU A 100 -16.68 6.32 -2.83
N VAL A 101 -17.68 6.27 -1.96
CA VAL A 101 -17.58 5.62 -0.65
C VAL A 101 -17.40 4.11 -0.80
N GLU A 102 -18.15 3.47 -1.69
CA GLU A 102 -18.06 2.03 -1.95
C GLU A 102 -16.69 1.66 -2.51
N THR A 103 -16.22 2.41 -3.49
CA THR A 103 -14.91 2.22 -4.10
C THR A 103 -13.76 2.38 -3.09
N ARG A 104 -13.83 3.39 -2.24
CA ARG A 104 -12.84 3.59 -1.17
C ARG A 104 -12.87 2.43 -0.18
N ARG A 105 -14.04 1.92 0.16
CA ARG A 105 -14.19 0.77 1.05
C ARG A 105 -13.57 -0.49 0.45
N ASP A 106 -13.83 -0.75 -0.82
CA ASP A 106 -13.25 -1.89 -1.53
C ASP A 106 -11.72 -1.76 -1.65
N ALA A 107 -11.21 -0.57 -1.97
CA ALA A 107 -9.79 -0.29 -2.01
C ALA A 107 -9.12 -0.53 -0.65
N LEU A 108 -9.70 -0.03 0.45
CA LEU A 108 -9.21 -0.27 1.80
C LEU A 108 -9.22 -1.77 2.16
N TYR A 109 -10.27 -2.49 1.80
CA TYR A 109 -10.37 -3.93 2.01
C TYR A 109 -9.26 -4.69 1.25
N ARG A 110 -9.06 -4.38 -0.02
CA ARG A 110 -8.00 -5.00 -0.84
C ARG A 110 -6.62 -4.69 -0.30
N LEU A 111 -6.38 -3.44 0.11
CA LEU A 111 -5.12 -3.00 0.69
C LEU A 111 -4.79 -3.77 1.97
N THR A 112 -5.70 -3.77 2.93
CA THR A 112 -5.52 -4.43 4.23
C THR A 112 -5.37 -5.94 4.07
N ARG A 113 -6.19 -6.57 3.23
CA ARG A 113 -6.07 -7.99 2.90
C ARG A 113 -4.72 -8.32 2.25
N GLY A 114 -4.24 -7.45 1.36
CA GLY A 114 -2.92 -7.59 0.73
C GLY A 114 -1.77 -7.53 1.72
N LEU A 115 -1.83 -6.59 2.66
CA LEU A 115 -0.84 -6.41 3.72
C LEU A 115 -0.82 -7.62 4.67
N ILE A 116 -1.99 -8.05 5.17
CA ILE A 116 -2.11 -9.22 6.07
C ILE A 116 -1.53 -10.47 5.42
N ARG A 117 -1.83 -10.71 4.14
CA ARG A 117 -1.31 -11.90 3.42
C ARG A 117 0.21 -11.91 3.25
N ARG A 118 0.86 -10.76 3.38
CA ARG A 118 2.32 -10.63 3.31
C ARG A 118 2.99 -10.55 4.68
N CYS A 119 2.21 -10.61 5.76
CA CYS A 119 2.71 -10.70 7.13
C CYS A 119 2.69 -12.16 7.59
N ARG A 120 3.84 -12.69 8.03
CA ARG A 120 3.95 -14.09 8.45
C ARG A 120 3.64 -14.29 9.92
N ARG A 121 3.95 -13.31 10.77
CA ARG A 121 3.89 -13.45 12.21
C ARG A 121 2.98 -12.45 12.90
N GLN A 122 3.28 -11.16 12.81
CA GLN A 122 2.62 -10.18 13.67
C GLN A 122 2.49 -8.82 13.00
N VAL A 123 1.32 -8.18 13.21
CA VAL A 123 1.04 -6.80 12.80
C VAL A 123 0.90 -5.95 14.06
N TYR A 124 1.72 -4.92 14.18
CA TYR A 124 1.59 -3.89 15.19
C TYR A 124 0.83 -2.70 14.63
N LEU A 125 -0.11 -2.19 15.40
CA LEU A 125 -0.95 -1.07 15.00
C LEU A 125 -0.54 0.19 15.77
N GLY A 126 0.00 1.17 15.05
CA GLY A 126 0.33 2.49 15.59
C GLY A 126 -0.87 3.43 15.47
N LEU A 127 -1.33 3.95 16.59
CA LEU A 127 -2.42 4.91 16.66
C LEU A 127 -1.87 6.27 17.06
N SER A 128 -2.25 7.31 16.30
CA SER A 128 -2.13 8.71 16.68
C SER A 128 -3.52 9.22 17.00
N GLU A 129 -3.71 9.79 18.20
CA GLU A 129 -5.01 10.34 18.60
C GLU A 129 -5.36 11.59 17.81
N LEU A 130 -4.35 12.42 17.56
CA LEU A 130 -4.51 13.69 16.86
C LEU A 130 -3.74 13.68 15.53
N GLY A 131 -4.33 14.29 14.53
CA GLY A 131 -3.68 14.59 13.25
C GLY A 131 -2.82 15.85 13.32
N GLU A 132 -2.17 16.17 12.21
CA GLU A 132 -1.31 17.36 12.07
C GLU A 132 -2.02 18.68 12.42
N GLN A 133 -3.32 18.73 12.21
CA GLN A 133 -4.16 19.92 12.52
C GLN A 133 -4.81 19.86 13.92
N GLY A 134 -4.43 18.90 14.76
CA GLY A 134 -4.97 18.73 16.12
C GLY A 134 -6.38 18.12 16.19
N TYR A 135 -6.92 17.60 15.08
CA TYR A 135 -8.20 16.89 15.09
C TYR A 135 -8.03 15.41 15.40
N GLU A 136 -9.02 14.83 16.10
CA GLU A 136 -9.05 13.40 16.36
C GLU A 136 -9.07 12.57 15.07
N GLN A 137 -8.24 11.53 15.05
CA GLN A 137 -8.12 10.63 13.92
C GLN A 137 -8.94 9.35 14.15
N LYS A 138 -10.17 9.34 13.63
CA LYS A 138 -11.11 8.20 13.73
C LYS A 138 -11.45 7.67 12.32
N GLY A 139 -10.43 7.28 11.56
CA GLY A 139 -10.61 6.78 10.19
C GLY A 139 -11.31 5.41 10.11
N PRO A 140 -11.83 5.06 8.92
CA PRO A 140 -12.56 3.81 8.71
C PRO A 140 -11.75 2.54 9.02
N LEU A 141 -10.44 2.54 8.82
CA LEU A 141 -9.59 1.41 9.17
C LEU A 141 -9.60 1.17 10.68
N LEU A 142 -9.42 2.22 11.49
CA LEU A 142 -9.47 2.11 12.95
C LEU A 142 -10.82 1.56 13.42
N HIS A 143 -11.92 2.06 12.87
CA HIS A 143 -13.24 1.54 13.21
C HIS A 143 -13.42 0.06 12.85
N ALA A 144 -12.89 -0.36 11.69
CA ALA A 144 -12.94 -1.76 11.28
C ALA A 144 -12.13 -2.66 12.25
N ILE A 145 -10.92 -2.22 12.62
CA ILE A 145 -10.06 -2.91 13.59
C ILE A 145 -10.75 -3.03 14.94
N GLN A 146 -11.28 -1.93 15.48
CA GLN A 146 -11.98 -1.93 16.77
C GLN A 146 -13.19 -2.87 16.75
N ARG A 147 -13.91 -2.96 15.63
CA ARG A 147 -15.05 -3.89 15.48
C ARG A 147 -14.57 -5.34 15.53
N VAL A 148 -13.46 -5.67 14.91
CA VAL A 148 -12.89 -7.01 14.96
C VAL A 148 -12.43 -7.35 16.37
N LEU A 149 -11.66 -6.46 17.01
CA LEU A 149 -11.15 -6.68 18.37
C LEU A 149 -12.28 -6.89 19.40
N ARG A 150 -13.40 -6.16 19.28
CA ARG A 150 -14.57 -6.36 20.16
C ARG A 150 -15.27 -7.72 19.99
N ARG A 151 -15.03 -8.42 18.88
CA ARG A 151 -15.61 -9.73 18.59
C ARG A 151 -14.71 -10.87 19.01
N LEU A 152 -13.43 -10.61 19.28
CA LEU A 152 -12.50 -11.61 19.79
C LEU A 152 -12.83 -11.85 21.28
N PRO A 153 -12.90 -13.11 21.73
CA PRO A 153 -13.03 -13.40 23.15
C PRO A 153 -11.81 -12.86 23.92
N ALA A 154 -12.02 -12.42 25.15
CA ALA A 154 -11.01 -11.76 25.97
C ALA A 154 -9.77 -12.64 26.28
N ASP A 155 -9.87 -13.94 26.08
CA ASP A 155 -8.82 -14.93 26.42
C ASP A 155 -7.74 -15.11 25.33
N ALA A 156 -7.88 -14.48 24.18
CA ALA A 156 -6.92 -14.67 23.08
C ALA A 156 -5.60 -13.88 23.22
N GLY A 157 -5.43 -13.09 24.28
CA GLY A 157 -4.27 -12.22 24.47
C GLY A 157 -3.39 -12.50 25.70
N ALA A 158 -3.67 -13.53 26.50
CA ALA A 158 -3.04 -13.70 27.83
C ALA A 158 -1.80 -14.62 27.87
N ASP A 159 -1.45 -15.32 26.81
CA ASP A 159 -0.47 -16.44 26.90
C ASP A 159 0.98 -16.12 26.46
N GLU A 160 1.37 -14.89 26.18
CA GLU A 160 2.77 -14.62 25.76
C GLU A 160 3.59 -13.64 26.65
N HIS A 161 3.16 -13.32 27.88
CA HIS A 161 4.00 -12.53 28.80
C HIS A 161 4.27 -13.27 30.11
N GLY A 162 4.71 -14.50 30.03
CA GLY A 162 5.16 -15.27 31.18
C GLY A 162 6.48 -15.95 30.89
N THR A 163 7.51 -15.48 31.59
CA THR A 163 8.76 -16.21 31.83
C THR A 163 9.97 -15.76 31.02
N THR A 164 10.67 -14.77 31.51
CA THR A 164 12.11 -14.92 31.79
C THR A 164 12.62 -13.81 32.70
N ARG A 165 12.50 -14.03 33.99
CA ARG A 165 13.37 -13.36 34.96
C ARG A 165 13.76 -14.39 36.01
N LYS A 166 14.97 -14.97 35.85
CA LYS A 166 15.83 -15.48 36.92
C LYS A 166 17.09 -16.12 36.32
N ARG A 167 18.14 -15.55 36.46
CA ARG A 167 19.47 -15.58 37.06
C ARG A 167 20.52 -14.97 36.18
#